data_516cd001149ace614cfbf51f8c7ff3eb
#
_entry.id   516cd001149ace614cfbf51f8c7ff3eb
#
_cell.length_a   1.000
_cell.length_b   1.000
_cell.length_c   1.000
_cell.angle_alpha   90.00
_cell.angle_beta   90.00
_cell.angle_gamma   90.00
#
_symmetry.space_group_name_H-M   'P 1'
#
loop_
_entity.id
_entity.type
_entity.pdbx_description
1 polymer ?
#
loop_
_entity_poly.entity_id
_entity_poly.type
_entity_poly.pdbx_seq_one_letter_code
_entity_poly.pdbx_strand_id
1 'polypeptide(L)'
;MILYHGSPFLFVKFDLSNAGEGTGIKFGFGVYLTEAEKSAVHYSQPRNLELMPRHFLYTVEIPDLTDDNHIVSALPVNGCIVSRVEAKLGVAVPEKVKAAGKEFRKWVGRTLTGAKKSGFAEEKSAAQLLDSVGVLYNVWPTAQTNPDGPKNIAVFNEANVRIVKVEEIEIRGQQGQRGPCIKKGGIAMEKMRVSQMIQENYPQYYSIESYPADKVARIHKLDMEWGVLSNFYQCVIMADGVKFFTSERLFQVMKFADPEVRHKVYTKAGNPKMTAKHYETVGMR
;
A
#
# COMPACT_ATOMS: atom_id res chain seq x y z
N MET A 1 9.00 17.90 10.43
CA MET A 1 7.57 18.01 10.84
C MET A 1 7.03 16.66 11.29
N ILE A 2 5.99 16.66 12.16
CA ILE A 2 5.36 15.44 12.68
C ILE A 2 4.11 15.09 11.86
N LEU A 3 3.99 13.82 11.48
CA LEU A 3 2.89 13.27 10.70
C LEU A 3 2.46 11.92 11.23
N TYR A 4 1.39 11.38 10.67
CA TYR A 4 0.79 10.12 11.08
C TYR A 4 0.66 9.13 9.93
N HIS A 5 0.80 7.84 10.26
CA HIS A 5 0.53 6.73 9.36
C HIS A 5 -0.28 5.66 10.09
N GLY A 6 -1.32 5.14 9.46
CA GLY A 6 -2.12 4.05 10.00
C GLY A 6 -1.85 2.75 9.25
N SER A 7 -1.63 1.65 9.99
CA SER A 7 -1.38 0.34 9.41
C SER A 7 -2.05 -0.77 10.23
N PRO A 8 -2.55 -1.83 9.60
CA PRO A 8 -2.94 -3.06 10.30
C PRO A 8 -1.74 -3.92 10.68
N PHE A 9 -0.52 -3.53 10.27
CA PHE A 9 0.71 -4.26 10.54
C PHE A 9 1.62 -3.47 11.45
N LEU A 10 2.29 -4.17 12.38
CA LEU A 10 3.38 -3.62 13.16
C LEU A 10 4.70 -3.80 12.40
N PHE A 11 5.44 -2.71 12.23
CA PHE A 11 6.77 -2.71 11.62
C PHE A 11 7.69 -1.67 12.28
N VAL A 12 9.00 -1.84 12.16
CA VAL A 12 10.01 -0.98 12.80
C VAL A 12 10.60 0.06 11.85
N LYS A 13 10.39 -0.09 10.54
CA LYS A 13 10.79 0.87 9.51
C LYS A 13 9.85 0.77 8.32
N PHE A 14 9.72 1.86 7.58
CA PHE A 14 9.06 1.83 6.28
C PHE A 14 9.94 1.14 5.25
N ASP A 15 9.30 0.44 4.33
CA ASP A 15 9.95 -0.27 3.23
C ASP A 15 9.12 -0.10 1.96
N LEU A 16 9.63 0.68 1.01
CA LEU A 16 8.95 0.96 -0.25
C LEU A 16 8.95 -0.23 -1.22
N SER A 17 9.61 -1.35 -0.91
CA SER A 17 9.42 -2.59 -1.67
C SER A 17 7.99 -3.13 -1.57
N ASN A 18 7.26 -2.79 -0.50
CA ASN A 18 5.85 -3.14 -0.27
C ASN A 18 4.87 -2.05 -0.76
N ALA A 19 5.37 -0.99 -1.41
CA ALA A 19 4.51 0.09 -1.90
C ALA A 19 3.53 -0.42 -2.98
N GLY A 20 2.27 0.02 -2.87
CA GLY A 20 1.21 -0.36 -3.81
C GLY A 20 0.38 -1.58 -3.40
N GLU A 21 0.74 -2.30 -2.35
CA GLU A 21 -0.01 -3.47 -1.88
C GLU A 21 -1.34 -3.12 -1.16
N GLY A 22 -1.47 -1.88 -0.66
CA GLY A 22 -2.66 -1.41 0.06
C GLY A 22 -3.64 -0.64 -0.81
N THR A 23 -3.65 0.69 -0.70
CA THR A 23 -4.57 1.60 -1.40
C THR A 23 -4.11 1.97 -2.82
N GLY A 24 -2.98 1.42 -3.27
CA GLY A 24 -2.36 1.73 -4.56
C GLY A 24 -1.52 3.02 -4.54
N ILE A 25 -1.12 3.47 -5.72
CA ILE A 25 -0.20 4.61 -5.91
C ILE A 25 -0.89 5.83 -6.55
N LYS A 26 -2.15 6.05 -6.23
CA LYS A 26 -2.97 7.13 -6.85
C LYS A 26 -2.31 8.51 -6.76
N PHE A 27 -1.60 8.78 -5.70
CA PHE A 27 -0.91 10.05 -5.44
C PHE A 27 0.61 9.96 -5.58
N GLY A 28 1.12 8.93 -6.27
CA GLY A 28 2.52 8.70 -6.53
C GLY A 28 3.11 7.54 -5.73
N PHE A 29 4.30 7.13 -6.10
CA PHE A 29 5.07 6.13 -5.37
C PHE A 29 5.71 6.79 -4.13
N GLY A 30 5.60 6.18 -2.96
CA GLY A 30 6.18 6.70 -1.72
C GLY A 30 5.50 6.20 -0.46
N VAL A 31 6.00 6.63 0.69
CA VAL A 31 5.38 6.42 2.00
C VAL A 31 4.26 7.44 2.20
N TYR A 32 3.03 6.97 2.39
CA TYR A 32 1.87 7.84 2.58
C TYR A 32 1.70 8.23 4.04
N LEU A 33 1.73 9.53 4.29
CA LEU A 33 1.57 10.15 5.61
C LEU A 33 0.46 11.19 5.58
N THR A 34 -0.03 11.59 6.74
CA THR A 34 -1.07 12.63 6.89
C THR A 34 -0.86 13.49 8.14
N GLU A 35 -1.23 14.76 8.06
CA GLU A 35 -1.31 15.65 9.23
C GLU A 35 -2.52 15.33 10.10
N ALA A 36 -3.55 14.68 9.55
CA ALA A 36 -4.77 14.33 10.26
C ALA A 36 -4.69 12.95 10.90
N GLU A 37 -4.46 12.86 12.20
CA GLU A 37 -4.45 11.60 12.95
C GLU A 37 -5.68 10.73 12.66
N LYS A 38 -6.89 11.32 12.61
CA LYS A 38 -8.14 10.59 12.29
C LYS A 38 -8.09 9.91 10.91
N SER A 39 -7.43 10.53 9.95
CA SER A 39 -7.24 9.93 8.63
C SER A 39 -6.28 8.74 8.69
N ALA A 40 -5.18 8.83 9.45
CA ALA A 40 -4.29 7.71 9.66
C ALA A 40 -5.00 6.54 10.34
N VAL A 41 -5.79 6.80 11.37
CA VAL A 41 -6.64 5.79 12.03
C VAL A 41 -7.59 5.11 11.05
N HIS A 42 -8.22 5.86 10.15
CA HIS A 42 -9.08 5.27 9.12
C HIS A 42 -8.31 4.31 8.22
N TYR A 43 -7.08 4.65 7.82
CA TYR A 43 -6.24 3.79 6.98
C TYR A 43 -5.61 2.61 7.71
N SER A 44 -5.59 2.61 9.05
CA SER A 44 -5.18 1.43 9.82
C SER A 44 -6.20 0.27 9.75
N GLN A 45 -7.42 0.57 9.31
CA GLN A 45 -8.50 -0.41 9.21
C GLN A 45 -8.37 -1.18 7.89
N PRO A 46 -8.11 -2.48 7.91
CA PRO A 46 -8.16 -3.29 6.70
C PRO A 46 -9.60 -3.32 6.19
N ARG A 47 -9.77 -3.37 4.88
CA ARG A 47 -11.10 -3.50 4.26
C ARG A 47 -11.85 -4.77 4.70
N ASN A 48 -11.15 -5.70 5.34
CA ASN A 48 -11.64 -6.96 5.86
C ASN A 48 -11.31 -7.05 7.36
N LEU A 49 -12.11 -6.40 8.19
CA LEU A 49 -11.96 -6.31 9.66
C LEU A 49 -11.81 -7.66 10.39
N GLU A 50 -12.38 -8.75 9.84
CA GLU A 50 -12.38 -10.08 10.49
C GLU A 50 -11.02 -10.77 10.51
N LEU A 51 -10.08 -10.35 9.67
CA LEU A 51 -8.78 -11.02 9.51
C LEU A 51 -7.62 -10.35 10.26
N MET A 52 -7.80 -9.12 10.73
CA MET A 52 -6.72 -8.37 11.39
C MET A 52 -7.29 -7.57 12.57
N PRO A 53 -7.24 -8.14 13.80
CA PRO A 53 -7.84 -7.51 14.98
C PRO A 53 -7.00 -6.35 15.54
N ARG A 54 -5.79 -6.12 15.01
CA ARG A 54 -4.86 -5.11 15.53
C ARG A 54 -4.73 -3.96 14.55
N HIS A 55 -4.65 -2.76 15.11
CA HIS A 55 -4.48 -1.52 14.36
C HIS A 55 -3.38 -0.70 15.01
N PHE A 56 -2.50 -0.13 14.19
CA PHE A 56 -1.36 0.63 14.66
C PHE A 56 -1.40 2.04 14.09
N LEU A 57 -1.14 3.01 14.97
CA LEU A 57 -0.93 4.40 14.63
C LEU A 57 0.55 4.74 14.83
N TYR A 58 1.19 5.13 13.75
CA TYR A 58 2.57 5.59 13.73
C TYR A 58 2.61 7.10 13.79
N THR A 59 3.34 7.65 14.75
CA THR A 59 3.79 9.03 14.72
C THR A 59 5.17 9.04 14.11
N VAL A 60 5.34 9.82 13.06
CA VAL A 60 6.59 9.86 12.29
C VAL A 60 7.10 11.29 12.16
N GLU A 61 8.38 11.42 11.98
CA GLU A 61 9.05 12.69 11.69
C GLU A 61 9.68 12.62 10.31
N ILE A 62 9.50 13.70 9.54
CA ILE A 62 10.14 13.94 8.25
C ILE A 62 10.78 15.32 8.26
N PRO A 63 11.76 15.63 7.37
CA PRO A 63 12.22 16.98 7.13
C PRO A 63 11.08 17.94 6.83
N ASP A 64 11.20 19.20 7.22
CA ASP A 64 10.16 20.19 6.99
C ASP A 64 9.98 20.49 5.50
N LEU A 65 8.76 20.87 5.12
CA LEU A 65 8.46 21.32 3.78
C LEU A 65 9.12 22.70 3.53
N THR A 66 9.76 22.82 2.38
CA THR A 66 10.29 24.10 1.86
C THR A 66 9.68 24.36 0.49
N ASP A 67 9.75 25.60 -0.02
CA ASP A 67 9.14 25.97 -1.30
C ASP A 67 9.69 25.17 -2.49
N ASP A 68 10.86 24.54 -2.34
CA ASP A 68 11.58 23.88 -3.41
C ASP A 68 11.84 22.37 -3.18
N ASN A 69 11.34 21.78 -2.08
CA ASN A 69 11.51 20.35 -1.79
C ASN A 69 10.25 19.51 -1.97
N HIS A 70 9.15 20.11 -2.43
CA HIS A 70 7.90 19.38 -2.66
C HIS A 70 7.12 19.87 -3.87
N ILE A 71 6.26 19.02 -4.40
CA ILE A 71 5.25 19.38 -5.39
C ILE A 71 3.85 19.25 -4.77
N VAL A 72 2.94 20.14 -5.12
CA VAL A 72 1.53 20.06 -4.73
C VAL A 72 0.71 19.55 -5.90
N SER A 73 -0.04 18.47 -5.70
CA SER A 73 -0.71 17.73 -6.78
C SER A 73 -1.57 18.64 -7.70
N ALA A 74 -2.26 19.62 -7.14
CA ALA A 74 -3.21 20.47 -7.87
C ALA A 74 -2.69 21.88 -8.19
N LEU A 75 -1.47 22.22 -7.78
CA LEU A 75 -0.90 23.56 -7.95
C LEU A 75 0.26 23.57 -8.95
N PRO A 76 0.59 24.73 -9.53
CA PRO A 76 1.76 24.89 -10.37
C PRO A 76 3.05 24.49 -9.65
N VAL A 77 3.97 23.92 -10.39
CA VAL A 77 5.27 23.49 -9.88
C VAL A 77 6.20 24.67 -9.78
N ASN A 78 6.93 24.77 -8.66
CA ASN A 78 7.94 25.80 -8.46
C ASN A 78 9.01 25.78 -9.58
N GLY A 79 9.37 26.96 -10.10
CA GLY A 79 10.34 27.11 -11.19
C GLY A 79 11.71 26.51 -10.89
N CYS A 80 12.18 26.57 -9.62
CA CYS A 80 13.44 25.95 -9.20
C CYS A 80 13.40 24.42 -9.34
N ILE A 81 12.27 23.79 -9.02
CA ILE A 81 12.05 22.35 -9.20
C ILE A 81 12.07 22.01 -10.69
N VAL A 82 11.34 22.78 -11.50
CA VAL A 82 11.29 22.59 -12.96
C VAL A 82 12.71 22.64 -13.54
N SER A 83 13.49 23.67 -13.22
CA SER A 83 14.86 23.83 -13.72
C SER A 83 15.78 22.67 -13.32
N ARG A 84 15.68 22.16 -12.08
CA ARG A 84 16.46 20.98 -11.64
C ARG A 84 16.10 19.71 -12.41
N VAL A 85 14.81 19.52 -12.67
CA VAL A 85 14.33 18.36 -13.42
C VAL A 85 14.71 18.46 -14.90
N GLU A 86 14.58 19.64 -15.52
CA GLU A 86 15.01 19.90 -16.90
C GLU A 86 16.53 19.65 -17.07
N ALA A 87 17.34 20.12 -16.13
CA ALA A 87 18.77 19.87 -16.13
C ALA A 87 19.11 18.37 -16.00
N LYS A 88 18.37 17.65 -15.17
CA LYS A 88 18.56 16.20 -14.95
C LYS A 88 18.11 15.35 -16.13
N LEU A 89 17.01 15.72 -16.79
CA LEU A 89 16.45 14.97 -17.92
C LEU A 89 17.05 15.37 -19.27
N GLY A 90 17.65 16.56 -19.38
CA GLY A 90 18.13 17.10 -20.65
C GLY A 90 17.02 17.52 -21.62
N VAL A 91 15.77 17.66 -21.13
CA VAL A 91 14.61 18.04 -21.95
C VAL A 91 13.76 19.07 -21.23
N ALA A 92 13.19 20.02 -21.99
CA ALA A 92 12.30 21.05 -21.45
C ALA A 92 10.96 20.46 -21.02
N VAL A 93 10.46 20.90 -19.86
CA VAL A 93 9.12 20.57 -19.37
C VAL A 93 8.07 21.38 -20.13
N PRO A 94 7.06 20.75 -20.77
CA PRO A 94 5.99 21.48 -21.45
C PRO A 94 5.20 22.37 -20.48
N GLU A 95 4.80 23.58 -20.90
CA GLU A 95 4.09 24.55 -20.04
C GLU A 95 2.82 23.98 -19.40
N LYS A 96 2.02 23.24 -20.19
CA LYS A 96 0.81 22.57 -19.66
C LYS A 96 1.08 21.58 -18.53
N VAL A 97 2.30 21.01 -18.47
CA VAL A 97 2.71 20.05 -17.44
C VAL A 97 3.11 20.75 -16.15
N LYS A 98 3.67 21.97 -16.24
CA LYS A 98 4.07 22.79 -15.09
C LYS A 98 2.89 23.27 -14.27
N ALA A 99 1.68 23.29 -14.84
CA ALA A 99 0.48 23.82 -14.22
C ALA A 99 -0.04 22.99 -13.02
N ALA A 100 0.38 21.72 -12.86
CA ALA A 100 -0.05 20.88 -11.76
C ALA A 100 1.00 19.82 -11.40
N GLY A 101 1.35 19.71 -10.13
CA GLY A 101 2.33 18.73 -9.64
C GLY A 101 2.00 17.28 -10.00
N LYS A 102 0.71 16.91 -10.05
CA LYS A 102 0.25 15.60 -10.51
C LYS A 102 0.66 15.31 -11.96
N GLU A 103 0.42 16.25 -12.86
CA GLU A 103 0.73 16.07 -14.28
C GLU A 103 2.25 16.13 -14.50
N PHE A 104 2.95 16.99 -13.75
CA PHE A 104 4.40 17.06 -13.74
C PHE A 104 5.04 15.71 -13.35
N ARG A 105 4.67 15.15 -12.23
CA ARG A 105 5.18 13.86 -11.76
C ARG A 105 4.92 12.74 -12.77
N LYS A 106 3.71 12.64 -13.30
CA LYS A 106 3.37 11.66 -14.33
C LYS A 106 4.17 11.86 -15.62
N TRP A 107 4.41 13.09 -16.02
CA TRP A 107 5.21 13.41 -17.19
C TRP A 107 6.67 12.97 -16.98
N VAL A 108 7.25 13.26 -15.81
CA VAL A 108 8.61 12.81 -15.45
C VAL A 108 8.73 11.30 -15.59
N GLY A 109 7.81 10.54 -15.01
CA GLY A 109 7.85 9.08 -15.08
C GLY A 109 7.75 8.55 -16.51
N ARG A 110 6.82 9.09 -17.33
CA ARG A 110 6.69 8.70 -18.74
C ARG A 110 7.91 9.06 -19.58
N THR A 111 8.51 10.22 -19.32
CA THR A 111 9.73 10.65 -20.02
C THR A 111 10.90 9.71 -19.74
N LEU A 112 11.03 9.24 -18.51
CA LEU A 112 12.08 8.29 -18.11
C LEU A 112 11.89 6.89 -18.71
N THR A 113 10.65 6.42 -18.78
CA THR A 113 10.36 5.03 -19.21
C THR A 113 9.96 4.91 -20.69
N GLY A 114 9.69 6.02 -21.35
CA GLY A 114 9.16 6.03 -22.73
C GLY A 114 7.68 5.58 -22.82
N ALA A 115 7.00 5.41 -21.69
CA ALA A 115 5.64 4.89 -21.64
C ALA A 115 4.59 5.93 -22.07
N LYS A 116 3.53 5.48 -22.73
CA LYS A 116 2.39 6.36 -23.13
C LYS A 116 1.46 6.68 -21.95
N LYS A 117 1.41 5.81 -20.93
CA LYS A 117 0.56 5.94 -19.73
C LYS A 117 1.40 5.79 -18.49
N SER A 118 0.96 6.44 -17.39
CA SER A 118 1.60 6.27 -16.09
C SER A 118 1.01 5.06 -15.36
N GLY A 119 1.88 4.19 -14.87
CA GLY A 119 1.58 3.04 -14.03
C GLY A 119 2.56 3.01 -12.83
N PHE A 120 2.72 1.84 -12.23
CA PHE A 120 3.58 1.68 -11.06
C PHE A 120 5.05 1.98 -11.36
N ALA A 121 5.58 1.47 -12.47
CA ALA A 121 6.98 1.67 -12.86
C ALA A 121 7.29 3.16 -13.11
N GLU A 122 6.40 3.85 -13.82
CA GLU A 122 6.53 5.29 -14.12
C GLU A 122 6.49 6.13 -12.85
N GLU A 123 5.58 5.83 -11.93
CA GLU A 123 5.47 6.54 -10.66
C GLU A 123 6.69 6.30 -9.76
N LYS A 124 7.23 5.08 -9.76
CA LYS A 124 8.47 4.74 -9.04
C LYS A 124 9.66 5.48 -9.64
N SER A 125 9.82 5.46 -10.96
CA SER A 125 10.90 6.17 -11.65
C SER A 125 10.82 7.68 -11.44
N ALA A 126 9.60 8.25 -11.44
CA ALA A 126 9.37 9.66 -11.15
C ALA A 126 9.80 10.01 -9.72
N ALA A 127 9.40 9.22 -8.73
CA ALA A 127 9.77 9.43 -7.33
C ALA A 127 11.29 9.39 -7.13
N GLN A 128 11.97 8.42 -7.73
CA GLN A 128 13.42 8.28 -7.65
C GLN A 128 14.17 9.47 -8.29
N LEU A 129 13.72 9.94 -9.46
CA LEU A 129 14.32 11.12 -10.08
C LEU A 129 14.06 12.37 -9.25
N LEU A 130 12.83 12.60 -8.79
CA LEU A 130 12.47 13.76 -7.99
C LEU A 130 13.29 13.79 -6.68
N ASP A 131 13.39 12.68 -5.96
CA ASP A 131 14.24 12.57 -4.77
C ASP A 131 15.70 12.90 -5.09
N SER A 132 16.24 12.42 -6.21
CA SER A 132 17.63 12.66 -6.64
C SER A 132 17.95 14.12 -6.94
N VAL A 133 16.94 14.96 -7.19
CA VAL A 133 17.07 16.40 -7.39
C VAL A 133 16.56 17.23 -6.22
N GLY A 134 16.37 16.59 -5.05
CA GLY A 134 15.98 17.23 -3.80
C GLY A 134 14.50 17.57 -3.68
N VAL A 135 13.64 16.97 -4.50
CA VAL A 135 12.18 17.03 -4.35
C VAL A 135 11.72 15.79 -3.61
N LEU A 136 11.42 15.94 -2.33
CA LEU A 136 11.21 14.83 -1.41
C LEU A 136 9.76 14.34 -1.32
N TYR A 137 8.81 15.21 -1.71
CA TYR A 137 7.39 14.98 -1.38
C TYR A 137 6.45 15.34 -2.52
N ASN A 138 5.33 14.59 -2.59
CA ASN A 138 4.10 15.05 -3.24
C ASN A 138 3.04 15.32 -2.16
N VAL A 139 2.41 16.49 -2.21
CA VAL A 139 1.45 16.97 -1.20
C VAL A 139 0.06 17.15 -1.83
N TRP A 140 -0.98 16.80 -1.10
CA TRP A 140 -2.38 17.06 -1.47
C TRP A 140 -3.27 17.22 -0.24
N PRO A 141 -4.38 17.98 -0.31
CA PRO A 141 -5.28 18.14 0.82
C PRO A 141 -5.99 16.82 1.18
N THR A 142 -6.25 16.58 2.46
CA THR A 142 -7.00 15.41 2.94
C THR A 142 -8.43 15.39 2.37
N ALA A 143 -9.07 16.57 2.26
CA ALA A 143 -10.35 16.74 1.62
C ALA A 143 -10.26 17.77 0.49
N GLN A 144 -10.74 17.41 -0.70
CA GLN A 144 -10.75 18.35 -1.85
C GLN A 144 -11.62 19.60 -1.61
N THR A 145 -12.62 19.48 -0.74
CA THR A 145 -13.52 20.57 -0.32
C THR A 145 -12.86 21.54 0.66
N ASN A 146 -11.70 21.19 1.22
CA ASN A 146 -10.94 22.01 2.15
C ASN A 146 -9.46 22.00 1.76
N PRO A 147 -9.04 22.79 0.75
CA PRO A 147 -7.67 22.84 0.27
C PRO A 147 -6.67 23.38 1.31
N ASP A 148 -7.12 24.19 2.26
CA ASP A 148 -6.29 24.74 3.34
C ASP A 148 -6.29 23.86 4.61
N GLY A 149 -7.05 22.78 4.60
CA GLY A 149 -7.10 21.80 5.69
C GLY A 149 -5.84 20.92 5.76
N PRO A 150 -5.89 19.91 6.62
CA PRO A 150 -4.78 18.98 6.79
C PRO A 150 -4.33 18.37 5.47
N LYS A 151 -3.04 18.17 5.32
CA LYS A 151 -2.41 17.62 4.11
C LYS A 151 -2.13 16.13 4.26
N ASN A 152 -2.15 15.47 3.12
CA ASN A 152 -1.54 14.15 2.92
C ASN A 152 -0.23 14.33 2.14
N ILE A 153 0.74 13.50 2.43
CA ILE A 153 2.09 13.59 1.89
C ILE A 153 2.54 12.20 1.45
N ALA A 154 3.01 12.07 0.22
CA ALA A 154 3.79 10.92 -0.22
C ALA A 154 5.27 11.28 -0.16
N VAL A 155 6.02 10.58 0.68
CA VAL A 155 7.48 10.74 0.82
C VAL A 155 8.15 9.79 -0.15
N PHE A 156 8.93 10.29 -1.09
CA PHE A 156 9.49 9.52 -2.20
C PHE A 156 10.58 8.53 -1.79
N ASN A 157 11.23 8.77 -0.65
CA ASN A 157 12.30 7.92 -0.13
C ASN A 157 12.06 7.66 1.36
N GLU A 158 11.93 6.38 1.73
CA GLU A 158 11.69 5.95 3.11
C GLU A 158 12.81 6.35 4.08
N ALA A 159 14.03 6.61 3.60
CA ALA A 159 15.13 7.09 4.41
C ALA A 159 14.83 8.46 5.06
N ASN A 160 13.92 9.24 4.49
CA ASN A 160 13.46 10.51 5.03
C ASN A 160 12.34 10.38 6.09
N VAL A 161 11.95 9.14 6.45
CA VAL A 161 10.87 8.90 7.42
C VAL A 161 11.42 8.25 8.68
N ARG A 162 11.38 8.96 9.79
CA ARG A 162 11.78 8.45 11.10
C ARG A 162 10.54 8.12 11.93
N ILE A 163 10.37 6.88 12.35
CA ILE A 163 9.32 6.50 13.31
C ILE A 163 9.72 7.05 14.68
N VAL A 164 8.83 7.87 15.25
CA VAL A 164 9.01 8.47 16.59
C VAL A 164 8.28 7.65 17.63
N LYS A 165 7.06 7.19 17.30
CA LYS A 165 6.19 6.45 18.22
C LYS A 165 5.28 5.52 17.42
N VAL A 166 4.96 4.38 18.02
CA VAL A 166 3.90 3.48 17.54
C VAL A 166 2.91 3.22 18.67
N GLU A 167 1.65 3.29 18.37
CA GLU A 167 0.56 3.00 19.30
C GLU A 167 -0.34 1.93 18.71
N GLU A 168 -0.65 0.91 19.48
CA GLU A 168 -1.76 0.02 19.17
C GLU A 168 -3.06 0.72 19.53
N ILE A 169 -4.03 0.71 18.61
CA ILE A 169 -5.30 1.41 18.79
C ILE A 169 -6.45 0.42 18.71
N GLU A 170 -7.38 0.52 19.67
CA GLU A 170 -8.66 -0.17 19.60
C GLU A 170 -9.69 0.72 18.90
N ILE A 171 -10.30 0.21 17.83
CA ILE A 171 -11.35 0.89 17.12
C ILE A 171 -12.68 0.27 17.54
N ARG A 172 -13.42 0.94 18.40
CA ARG A 172 -14.76 0.51 18.81
C ARG A 172 -15.79 1.10 17.86
N GLY A 173 -16.41 0.23 17.06
CA GLY A 173 -17.63 0.56 16.32
C GLY A 173 -18.80 0.71 17.29
N GLN A 174 -19.23 1.93 17.59
CA GLN A 174 -20.54 2.14 18.20
C GLN A 174 -21.59 2.21 17.08
N GLN A 175 -22.55 1.29 17.11
CA GLN A 175 -23.76 1.43 16.31
C GLN A 175 -24.43 2.78 16.68
N GLY A 176 -24.44 3.71 15.74
CA GLY A 176 -25.17 4.98 15.85
C GLY A 176 -24.35 6.24 16.16
N GLN A 177 -23.04 6.18 16.47
CA GLN A 177 -22.22 7.39 16.62
C GLN A 177 -21.26 7.57 15.44
N ARG A 178 -21.19 8.81 14.92
CA ARG A 178 -20.27 9.18 13.83
C ARG A 178 -18.85 9.35 14.40
N GLY A 179 -18.04 8.32 14.27
CA GLY A 179 -16.61 8.34 14.52
C GLY A 179 -16.14 7.23 15.46
N PRO A 180 -14.93 6.66 15.24
CA PRO A 180 -14.38 5.64 16.12
C PRO A 180 -13.95 6.24 17.46
N CYS A 181 -14.32 5.59 18.56
CA CYS A 181 -13.72 5.86 19.86
C CYS A 181 -12.35 5.15 19.90
N ILE A 182 -11.28 5.91 20.05
CA ILE A 182 -9.90 5.41 19.99
C ILE A 182 -9.37 5.28 21.43
N LYS A 183 -8.99 4.07 21.81
CA LYS A 183 -8.12 3.87 22.96
C LYS A 183 -6.69 3.65 22.45
N LYS A 184 -5.77 4.48 22.91
CA LYS A 184 -4.35 4.38 22.59
C LYS A 184 -3.63 3.63 23.70
N GLY A 185 -2.98 2.51 23.36
CA GLY A 185 -2.00 1.86 24.22
C GLY A 185 -0.61 2.17 23.69
N GLY A 186 0.23 2.83 24.50
CA GLY A 186 1.62 3.11 24.12
C GLY A 186 2.41 1.81 24.00
N ILE A 187 2.99 1.53 22.84
CA ILE A 187 3.97 0.46 22.68
C ILE A 187 5.34 1.10 22.85
N ALA A 188 6.04 0.73 23.95
CA ALA A 188 7.44 1.13 24.11
C ALA A 188 8.28 0.46 23.01
N MET A 189 8.70 1.26 22.04
CA MET A 189 9.55 0.83 20.93
C MET A 189 11.02 0.69 21.36
N GLU A 190 11.29 0.10 22.51
CA GLU A 190 12.66 -0.30 22.84
C GLU A 190 13.01 -1.60 22.12
N LYS A 191 13.66 -1.44 20.94
CA LYS A 191 14.54 -2.43 20.26
C LYS A 191 14.03 -3.87 20.07
N MET A 192 12.75 -4.16 20.15
CA MET A 192 12.28 -5.52 19.87
C MET A 192 12.23 -5.75 18.37
N ARG A 193 13.09 -6.62 17.84
CA ARG A 193 12.92 -7.16 16.47
C ARG A 193 11.62 -7.95 16.43
N VAL A 194 10.87 -7.86 15.31
CA VAL A 194 9.62 -8.65 15.11
C VAL A 194 9.84 -10.13 15.43
N SER A 195 11.01 -10.69 15.09
CA SER A 195 11.43 -12.04 15.44
C SER A 195 11.49 -12.29 16.95
N GLN A 196 11.97 -11.33 17.75
CA GLN A 196 12.00 -11.45 19.21
C GLN A 196 10.60 -11.41 19.81
N MET A 197 9.75 -10.51 19.31
CA MET A 197 8.35 -10.41 19.74
C MET A 197 7.58 -11.72 19.46
N ILE A 198 7.76 -12.32 18.28
CA ILE A 198 7.15 -13.62 17.95
C ILE A 198 7.72 -14.71 18.86
N GLN A 199 9.02 -14.75 19.05
CA GLN A 199 9.69 -15.74 19.89
C GLN A 199 9.24 -15.68 21.35
N GLU A 200 9.03 -14.47 21.89
CA GLU A 200 8.63 -14.27 23.29
C GLU A 200 7.12 -14.51 23.52
N ASN A 201 6.27 -14.01 22.61
CA ASN A 201 4.81 -14.04 22.79
C ASN A 201 4.12 -15.21 22.09
N TYR A 202 4.77 -15.78 21.06
CA TYR A 202 4.20 -16.84 20.22
C TYR A 202 5.25 -17.89 19.85
N PRO A 203 5.94 -18.52 20.83
CA PRO A 203 7.06 -19.42 20.55
C PRO A 203 6.66 -20.63 19.67
N GLN A 204 5.39 -21.05 19.71
CA GLN A 204 4.86 -22.11 18.88
C GLN A 204 4.80 -21.79 17.38
N TYR A 205 4.85 -20.49 17.01
CA TYR A 205 4.88 -20.01 15.62
C TYR A 205 6.25 -19.46 15.22
N TYR A 206 7.24 -19.51 16.12
CA TYR A 206 8.59 -19.08 15.84
C TYR A 206 9.33 -20.16 15.05
N SER A 207 9.18 -20.13 13.75
CA SER A 207 9.98 -20.89 12.80
C SER A 207 10.35 -19.92 11.67
N ILE A 208 11.43 -19.16 11.87
CA ILE A 208 11.99 -18.35 10.78
C ILE A 208 13.04 -19.20 10.09
N GLU A 209 12.66 -19.79 8.97
CA GLU A 209 13.59 -20.41 8.06
C GLU A 209 14.15 -19.33 7.12
N SER A 210 15.47 -19.20 7.09
CA SER A 210 16.15 -18.30 6.17
C SER A 210 16.81 -19.11 5.05
N TYR A 211 16.42 -18.83 3.82
CA TYR A 211 16.96 -19.48 2.64
C TYR A 211 17.79 -18.47 1.82
N PRO A 212 18.93 -18.88 1.24
CA PRO A 212 19.63 -18.07 0.25
C PRO A 212 18.69 -17.73 -0.92
N ALA A 213 18.65 -16.46 -1.34
CA ALA A 213 17.74 -15.98 -2.37
C ALA A 213 17.89 -16.71 -3.73
N ASP A 214 19.08 -17.21 -4.01
CA ASP A 214 19.44 -18.00 -5.20
C ASP A 214 18.98 -19.47 -5.13
N LYS A 215 18.53 -19.93 -3.96
CA LYS A 215 18.11 -21.32 -3.71
C LYS A 215 16.60 -21.46 -3.46
N VAL A 216 15.82 -20.39 -3.61
CA VAL A 216 14.36 -20.39 -3.37
C VAL A 216 13.59 -19.90 -4.58
N ALA A 217 12.49 -20.59 -4.90
CA ALA A 217 11.49 -20.11 -5.86
C ALA A 217 10.60 -19.08 -5.19
N ARG A 218 10.68 -17.82 -5.60
CA ARG A 218 9.86 -16.74 -5.07
C ARG A 218 8.56 -16.64 -5.86
N ILE A 219 7.46 -17.16 -5.30
CA ILE A 219 6.14 -17.13 -5.92
C ILE A 219 5.38 -15.91 -5.42
N HIS A 220 5.24 -14.88 -6.26
CA HIS A 220 4.55 -13.64 -5.88
C HIS A 220 3.51 -13.19 -6.93
N LYS A 221 3.87 -13.18 -8.21
CA LYS A 221 2.98 -12.79 -9.33
C LYS A 221 3.06 -13.81 -10.46
N LEU A 222 1.99 -13.86 -11.28
CA LEU A 222 1.88 -14.81 -12.41
C LEU A 222 2.92 -14.56 -13.52
N ASP A 223 3.35 -13.33 -13.69
CA ASP A 223 4.32 -12.88 -14.70
C ASP A 223 5.79 -12.99 -14.25
N MET A 224 6.04 -13.49 -13.03
CA MET A 224 7.38 -13.76 -12.54
C MET A 224 7.85 -15.17 -12.94
N GLU A 225 9.17 -15.42 -12.88
CA GLU A 225 9.83 -16.69 -13.22
C GLU A 225 9.11 -17.93 -12.64
N TRP A 226 8.67 -17.85 -11.38
CA TRP A 226 7.98 -18.93 -10.67
C TRP A 226 6.47 -18.73 -10.56
N GLY A 227 5.89 -17.82 -11.36
CA GLY A 227 4.46 -17.54 -11.35
C GLY A 227 3.59 -18.75 -11.68
N VAL A 228 4.14 -19.72 -12.44
CA VAL A 228 3.49 -21.01 -12.74
C VAL A 228 3.13 -21.83 -11.48
N LEU A 229 3.82 -21.62 -10.37
CA LEU A 229 3.53 -22.27 -9.09
C LEU A 229 2.45 -21.53 -8.27
N SER A 230 1.94 -20.40 -8.75
CA SER A 230 0.87 -19.66 -8.10
C SER A 230 -0.48 -20.39 -8.21
N ASN A 231 -1.26 -20.34 -7.14
CA ASN A 231 -2.64 -20.89 -7.12
C ASN A 231 -3.55 -20.26 -8.18
N PHE A 232 -3.19 -19.09 -8.72
CA PHE A 232 -3.92 -18.39 -9.77
C PHE A 232 -3.41 -18.71 -11.18
N TYR A 233 -2.35 -19.52 -11.30
CA TYR A 233 -1.86 -19.94 -12.61
C TYR A 233 -2.91 -20.80 -13.32
N GLN A 234 -3.13 -20.54 -14.60
CA GLN A 234 -4.12 -21.26 -15.40
C GLN A 234 -3.57 -22.65 -15.75
N CYS A 235 -4.16 -23.64 -15.15
CA CYS A 235 -3.89 -25.06 -15.43
C CYS A 235 -5.20 -25.86 -15.36
N VAL A 236 -5.24 -26.99 -16.07
CA VAL A 236 -6.41 -27.87 -16.02
C VAL A 236 -6.27 -28.83 -14.86
N ILE A 237 -7.21 -28.76 -13.92
CA ILE A 237 -7.32 -29.67 -12.79
C ILE A 237 -8.67 -30.38 -12.88
N MET A 238 -8.65 -31.71 -12.84
CA MET A 238 -9.87 -32.55 -12.77
C MET A 238 -10.10 -32.98 -11.33
N ALA A 239 -11.25 -32.62 -10.76
CA ALA A 239 -11.66 -33.07 -9.44
C ALA A 239 -13.14 -33.48 -9.49
N ASP A 240 -13.46 -34.68 -9.05
CA ASP A 240 -14.82 -35.26 -9.07
C ASP A 240 -15.54 -35.11 -10.43
N GLY A 241 -14.81 -35.32 -11.52
CA GLY A 241 -15.34 -35.19 -12.88
C GLY A 241 -15.55 -33.72 -13.36
N VAL A 242 -15.24 -32.74 -12.53
CA VAL A 242 -15.37 -31.30 -12.85
C VAL A 242 -14.01 -30.73 -13.23
N LYS A 243 -13.97 -29.90 -14.28
CA LYS A 243 -12.77 -29.26 -14.80
C LYS A 243 -12.59 -27.88 -14.18
N PHE A 244 -11.51 -27.68 -13.44
CA PHE A 244 -11.10 -26.38 -12.88
C PHE A 244 -9.93 -25.82 -13.68
N PHE A 245 -9.87 -24.48 -13.80
CA PHE A 245 -8.82 -23.77 -14.54
C PHE A 245 -7.75 -23.13 -13.65
N THR A 246 -7.91 -23.19 -12.32
CA THR A 246 -6.90 -22.75 -11.34
C THR A 246 -7.10 -23.56 -10.05
N SER A 247 -6.01 -23.85 -9.33
CA SER A 247 -6.08 -24.49 -8.00
C SER A 247 -6.81 -23.60 -6.99
N GLU A 248 -6.71 -22.26 -7.14
CA GLU A 248 -7.47 -21.33 -6.29
C GLU A 248 -8.99 -21.53 -6.47
N ARG A 249 -9.49 -21.69 -7.70
CA ARG A 249 -10.92 -21.92 -7.91
C ARG A 249 -11.39 -23.24 -7.31
N LEU A 250 -10.63 -24.30 -7.49
CA LEU A 250 -10.90 -25.60 -6.84
C LEU A 250 -10.96 -25.44 -5.32
N PHE A 251 -9.94 -24.83 -4.72
CA PHE A 251 -9.87 -24.61 -3.27
C PHE A 251 -11.07 -23.82 -2.75
N GLN A 252 -11.46 -22.74 -3.44
CA GLN A 252 -12.61 -21.92 -3.01
C GLN A 252 -13.95 -22.67 -3.13
N VAL A 253 -14.13 -23.49 -4.15
CA VAL A 253 -15.34 -24.32 -4.31
C VAL A 253 -15.43 -25.38 -3.20
N MET A 254 -14.32 -26.01 -2.85
CA MET A 254 -14.27 -27.10 -1.86
C MET A 254 -14.52 -26.62 -0.42
N LYS A 255 -14.54 -25.34 -0.17
CA LYS A 255 -14.90 -24.76 1.16
C LYS A 255 -16.37 -24.96 1.53
N PHE A 256 -17.23 -25.22 0.57
CA PHE A 256 -18.68 -25.29 0.77
C PHE A 256 -19.18 -26.75 0.68
N ALA A 257 -20.05 -27.14 1.62
CA ALA A 257 -20.74 -28.42 1.55
C ALA A 257 -21.91 -28.40 0.54
N ASP A 258 -22.59 -27.26 0.45
CA ASP A 258 -23.77 -27.04 -0.40
C ASP A 258 -23.42 -27.07 -1.91
N PRO A 259 -24.00 -27.99 -2.71
CA PRO A 259 -23.75 -28.11 -4.14
C PRO A 259 -24.13 -26.84 -4.95
N GLU A 260 -25.21 -26.13 -4.55
CA GLU A 260 -25.62 -24.90 -5.25
C GLU A 260 -24.62 -23.77 -5.03
N VAL A 261 -24.10 -23.63 -3.81
CA VAL A 261 -23.06 -22.64 -3.50
C VAL A 261 -21.77 -23.00 -4.23
N ARG A 262 -21.37 -24.28 -4.26
CA ARG A 262 -20.24 -24.76 -5.06
C ARG A 262 -20.39 -24.38 -6.54
N HIS A 263 -21.57 -24.61 -7.12
CA HIS A 263 -21.85 -24.27 -8.52
C HIS A 263 -21.73 -22.76 -8.76
N LYS A 264 -22.26 -21.92 -7.87
CA LYS A 264 -22.17 -20.46 -7.96
C LYS A 264 -20.71 -19.95 -7.86
N VAL A 265 -19.90 -20.53 -6.96
CA VAL A 265 -18.47 -20.18 -6.84
C VAL A 265 -17.68 -20.65 -8.07
N TYR A 266 -18.05 -21.82 -8.61
CA TYR A 266 -17.43 -22.40 -9.80
C TYR A 266 -17.71 -21.57 -11.07
N THR A 267 -18.97 -21.19 -11.30
CA THR A 267 -19.43 -20.61 -12.57
C THR A 267 -19.25 -19.10 -12.67
N LYS A 268 -19.23 -18.38 -11.54
CA LYS A 268 -19.16 -16.92 -11.54
C LYS A 268 -17.83 -16.44 -12.10
N ALA A 269 -17.91 -15.54 -13.09
CA ALA A 269 -16.74 -14.88 -13.65
C ALA A 269 -16.00 -14.02 -12.60
N GLY A 270 -14.69 -13.86 -12.77
CA GLY A 270 -13.85 -13.06 -11.89
C GLY A 270 -13.12 -13.85 -10.80
N ASN A 271 -12.72 -13.17 -9.73
CA ASN A 271 -11.91 -13.78 -8.67
C ASN A 271 -12.75 -14.73 -7.81
N PRO A 272 -12.45 -16.05 -7.80
CA PRO A 272 -13.21 -17.04 -7.04
C PRO A 272 -13.20 -16.79 -5.53
N LYS A 273 -12.11 -16.23 -4.98
CA LYS A 273 -11.98 -15.86 -3.58
C LYS A 273 -13.02 -14.82 -3.15
N MET A 274 -13.29 -13.82 -4.00
CA MET A 274 -14.29 -12.78 -3.71
C MET A 274 -15.71 -13.35 -3.73
N THR A 275 -16.00 -14.30 -4.63
CA THR A 275 -17.29 -14.98 -4.69
C THR A 275 -17.49 -15.88 -3.49
N ALA A 276 -16.50 -16.68 -3.12
CA ALA A 276 -16.54 -17.54 -1.94
C ALA A 276 -16.75 -16.70 -0.65
N LYS A 277 -16.04 -15.60 -0.50
CA LYS A 277 -16.17 -14.70 0.65
C LYS A 277 -17.60 -14.15 0.80
N HIS A 278 -18.28 -13.84 -0.30
CA HIS A 278 -19.68 -13.40 -0.25
C HIS A 278 -20.56 -14.48 0.40
N TYR A 279 -20.44 -15.75 0.02
CA TYR A 279 -21.21 -16.83 0.61
C TYR A 279 -20.80 -17.19 2.04
N GLU A 280 -19.53 -17.02 2.38
CA GLU A 280 -19.05 -17.16 3.76
C GLU A 280 -19.68 -16.12 4.69
N THR A 281 -19.81 -14.86 4.24
CA THR A 281 -20.42 -13.76 5.03
C THR A 281 -21.92 -13.93 5.26
N VAL A 282 -22.63 -14.62 4.38
CA VAL A 282 -24.05 -14.92 4.57
C VAL A 282 -24.32 -16.26 5.27
N GLY A 283 -23.28 -16.86 5.87
CA GLY A 283 -23.42 -18.06 6.71
C GLY A 283 -23.62 -19.37 5.95
N MET A 284 -23.22 -19.45 4.67
CA MET A 284 -23.38 -20.62 3.80
C MET A 284 -22.10 -21.50 3.71
N ARG A 285 -21.39 -21.71 4.81
CA ARG A 285 -20.26 -22.65 4.86
C ARG A 285 -20.71 -24.07 5.06
#